data_ac0aa22ef1077ce71ab8d808554846e5
#
_entry.id   ac0aa22ef1077ce71ab8d808554846e5
#
_cell.length_a   1.000
_cell.length_b   1.000
_cell.length_c   1.000
_cell.angle_alpha   90.00
_cell.angle_beta   90.00
_cell.angle_gamma   90.00
#
_symmetry.space_group_name_H-M   'P 1'
#
loop_
_entity.id
_entity.type
_entity.pdbx_description
1 polymer ?
#
loop_
_entity_poly.entity_id
_entity_poly.type
_entity_poly.pdbx_seq_one_letter_code
_entity_poly.pdbx_strand_id
1 'polypeptide(L)'
;MPQEPKLWIVISRPDRLPNALVAADALRDRFPGGIHLLREESKWWENANWQEFVREFAQVHAFPKVKTCRGLKDLPRLYRENVDRQRGVGALPIDPEKDVLLCLAGLLGLGNAALSAHPDVFKILCASQKAFGELTRHGDRARFRFTTSGWLQNRVVEPLAGVERTIHYKPRINPGGDGVRLRRLQKDLDEIFDVIIFMSNSGGELPAQAEHQIIPSRFPSIAELRDFSAQFNGGEDRLRQSSRAGHRRVIFFGTPFLLVKNLEPAVYIEHLNHGLDYIRENYPGRALIYRPHPFEKGEATKLNLDGFRVEDDREVGDLYFLRHFAEIESVYSVSSTVSRTALNNGLNSYALWRCFPFSETQTKFFRKVMGDVPPEFEISDLTKPPIAYQDRQSMVAGQNSFSNALQRAVNLKERVATL
;
A
#
# COMPACT_ATOMS: atom_id res chain seq x y z
N MET A 1 25.09 27.76 9.35
CA MET A 1 25.46 26.35 9.49
C MET A 1 25.03 25.63 8.24
N PRO A 2 25.81 24.70 7.69
CA PRO A 2 25.35 23.92 6.55
C PRO A 2 24.10 23.14 6.93
N GLN A 3 23.11 23.16 6.05
CA GLN A 3 21.86 22.45 6.27
C GLN A 3 22.14 20.94 6.30
N GLU A 4 21.68 20.26 7.35
CA GLU A 4 21.80 18.80 7.48
C GLU A 4 20.87 18.07 6.51
N PRO A 5 21.25 16.90 5.97
CA PRO A 5 20.44 16.14 5.03
C PRO A 5 19.13 15.68 5.67
N LYS A 6 18.04 15.74 4.89
CA LYS A 6 16.68 15.34 5.29
C LYS A 6 16.14 14.25 4.39
N LEU A 7 15.27 13.41 4.95
CA LEU A 7 14.46 12.47 4.19
C LEU A 7 13.02 12.98 4.09
N TRP A 8 12.51 13.06 2.88
CA TRP A 8 11.14 13.47 2.57
C TRP A 8 10.34 12.28 2.07
N ILE A 9 9.39 11.79 2.87
CA ILE A 9 8.58 10.61 2.56
C ILE A 9 7.21 11.06 2.07
N VAL A 10 6.83 10.63 0.87
CA VAL A 10 5.54 10.97 0.25
C VAL A 10 4.57 9.81 0.35
N ILE A 11 3.43 10.04 0.98
CA ILE A 11 2.31 9.10 1.05
C ILE A 11 0.99 9.79 0.70
N SER A 12 0.09 9.08 0.04
CA SER A 12 -1.23 9.60 -0.33
C SER A 12 -2.36 9.10 0.57
N ARG A 13 -2.14 8.00 1.29
CA ARG A 13 -3.17 7.32 2.07
C ARG A 13 -2.60 6.78 3.38
N PRO A 14 -3.43 6.68 4.46
CA PRO A 14 -2.98 6.19 5.76
C PRO A 14 -2.54 4.72 5.77
N ASP A 15 -3.00 3.88 4.81
CA ASP A 15 -2.52 2.50 4.66
C ASP A 15 -1.03 2.41 4.27
N ARG A 16 -0.38 3.53 3.95
CA ARG A 16 1.06 3.61 3.67
C ARG A 16 1.87 4.11 4.87
N LEU A 17 1.20 4.53 5.93
CA LEU A 17 1.89 5.02 7.13
C LEU A 17 2.79 3.96 7.78
N PRO A 18 2.40 2.67 7.91
CA PRO A 18 3.31 1.64 8.41
C PRO A 18 4.61 1.53 7.61
N ASN A 19 4.51 1.61 6.28
CA ASN A 19 5.67 1.58 5.41
C ASN A 19 6.58 2.81 5.61
N ALA A 20 5.96 3.98 5.83
CA ALA A 20 6.70 5.21 6.11
C ALA A 20 7.43 5.14 7.47
N LEU A 21 6.81 4.50 8.48
CA LEU A 21 7.43 4.28 9.78
C LEU A 21 8.65 3.35 9.68
N VAL A 22 8.53 2.24 8.95
CA VAL A 22 9.67 1.34 8.71
C VAL A 22 10.80 2.07 7.97
N ALA A 23 10.45 2.90 6.97
CA ALA A 23 11.46 3.70 6.25
C ALA A 23 12.12 4.74 7.15
N ALA A 24 11.33 5.41 8.00
CA ALA A 24 11.84 6.39 8.94
C ALA A 24 12.80 5.77 9.94
N ASP A 25 12.43 4.63 10.51
CA ASP A 25 13.28 3.92 11.47
C ASP A 25 14.56 3.39 10.84
N ALA A 26 14.47 2.80 9.64
CA ALA A 26 15.62 2.26 8.92
C ALA A 26 16.66 3.32 8.52
N LEU A 27 16.22 4.57 8.29
CA LEU A 27 17.05 5.64 7.76
C LEU A 27 17.33 6.79 8.75
N ARG A 28 16.82 6.71 9.97
CA ARG A 28 16.92 7.79 10.98
C ARG A 28 18.36 8.29 11.15
N ASP A 29 19.32 7.38 11.30
CA ASP A 29 20.71 7.72 11.57
C ASP A 29 21.44 8.36 10.36
N ARG A 30 20.84 8.26 9.17
CA ARG A 30 21.40 8.79 7.93
C ARG A 30 20.94 10.23 7.62
N PHE A 31 19.89 10.68 8.28
CA PHE A 31 19.26 11.97 8.04
C PHE A 31 19.14 12.80 9.32
N PRO A 32 20.28 13.36 9.83
CA PRO A 32 20.28 14.15 11.05
C PRO A 32 19.42 15.42 10.96
N GLY A 33 19.18 15.95 9.76
CA GLY A 33 18.23 17.06 9.52
C GLY A 33 16.77 16.66 9.70
N GLY A 34 16.50 15.38 9.98
CA GLY A 34 15.17 14.85 10.28
C GLY A 34 14.47 14.18 9.11
N ILE A 35 13.40 13.49 9.45
CA ILE A 35 12.54 12.79 8.49
C ILE A 35 11.20 13.52 8.41
N HIS A 36 10.85 13.97 7.24
CA HIS A 36 9.63 14.74 6.96
C HIS A 36 8.61 13.89 6.23
N LEU A 37 7.35 13.94 6.67
CA LEU A 37 6.25 13.23 6.02
C LEU A 37 5.40 14.21 5.21
N LEU A 38 5.26 13.95 3.92
CA LEU A 38 4.32 14.64 3.04
C LEU A 38 3.10 13.75 2.85
N ARG A 39 1.93 14.20 3.28
CA ARG A 39 0.68 13.45 3.15
C ARG A 39 -0.39 14.24 2.40
N GLU A 40 -1.20 13.51 1.64
CA GLU A 40 -2.40 14.10 1.03
C GLU A 40 -3.58 14.01 2.01
N GLU A 41 -4.27 15.10 2.26
CA GLU A 41 -5.47 15.11 3.09
C GLU A 41 -6.60 14.33 2.43
N SER A 42 -7.24 13.45 3.19
CA SER A 42 -8.40 12.70 2.73
C SER A 42 -9.26 12.28 3.92
N LYS A 43 -10.52 11.96 3.67
CA LYS A 43 -11.44 11.44 4.69
C LYS A 43 -10.91 10.19 5.43
N TRP A 44 -9.98 9.46 4.82
CA TRP A 44 -9.34 8.30 5.43
C TRP A 44 -8.49 8.67 6.65
N TRP A 45 -7.93 9.89 6.68
CA TRP A 45 -7.15 10.38 7.80
C TRP A 45 -8.01 10.87 8.97
N GLU A 46 -9.26 11.27 8.70
CA GLU A 46 -10.19 11.74 9.75
C GLU A 46 -10.56 10.63 10.73
N ASN A 47 -10.63 9.38 10.24
CA ASN A 47 -11.02 8.21 11.02
C ASN A 47 -9.82 7.41 11.54
N ALA A 48 -8.60 7.78 11.17
CA ALA A 48 -7.41 7.08 11.60
C ALA A 48 -6.78 7.81 12.80
N ASN A 49 -6.61 7.13 13.92
CA ASN A 49 -5.86 7.66 15.06
C ASN A 49 -4.34 7.65 14.77
N TRP A 50 -3.96 8.32 13.71
CA TRP A 50 -2.59 8.31 13.19
C TRP A 50 -1.64 9.25 13.94
N GLN A 51 -2.17 10.17 14.76
CA GLN A 51 -1.39 11.21 15.45
C GLN A 51 -0.35 10.63 16.41
N GLU A 52 -0.60 9.46 16.97
CA GLU A 52 0.37 8.80 17.85
C GLU A 52 1.63 8.33 17.10
N PHE A 53 1.51 8.08 15.79
CA PHE A 53 2.60 7.60 14.95
C PHE A 53 3.44 8.73 14.35
N VAL A 54 2.98 9.98 14.41
CA VAL A 54 3.71 11.11 13.80
C VAL A 54 4.92 11.56 14.61
N ARG A 55 5.06 11.09 15.83
CA ARG A 55 6.25 11.39 16.67
C ARG A 55 7.55 10.91 16.03
N GLU A 56 7.46 9.96 15.13
CA GLU A 56 8.60 9.42 14.39
C GLU A 56 9.11 10.35 13.28
N PHE A 57 8.33 11.38 12.95
CA PHE A 57 8.68 12.37 11.93
C PHE A 57 9.00 13.71 12.58
N ALA A 58 10.08 14.35 12.09
CA ALA A 58 10.44 15.69 12.52
C ALA A 58 9.32 16.72 12.21
N GLN A 59 8.64 16.52 11.08
CA GLN A 59 7.51 17.36 10.70
C GLN A 59 6.59 16.60 9.74
N VAL A 60 5.28 16.86 9.84
CA VAL A 60 4.25 16.36 8.92
C VAL A 60 3.66 17.54 8.13
N HIS A 61 3.78 17.46 6.83
CA HIS A 61 3.22 18.44 5.89
C HIS A 61 1.97 17.85 5.24
N ALA A 62 0.83 18.49 5.49
CA ALA A 62 -0.46 18.07 4.95
C ALA A 62 -0.84 18.95 3.74
N PHE A 63 -1.19 18.31 2.64
CA PHE A 63 -1.62 19.00 1.43
C PHE A 63 -3.04 18.60 1.05
N PRO A 64 -3.89 19.55 0.67
CA PRO A 64 -5.28 19.25 0.32
C PRO A 64 -5.35 18.28 -0.86
N LYS A 65 -6.28 17.33 -0.75
CA LYS A 65 -6.60 16.46 -1.86
C LYS A 65 -7.40 17.20 -2.90
N VAL A 66 -6.83 17.31 -4.10
CA VAL A 66 -7.55 17.90 -5.22
C VAL A 66 -8.64 16.95 -5.70
N LYS A 67 -9.87 17.43 -5.72
CA LYS A 67 -11.04 16.65 -6.14
C LYS A 67 -10.99 16.35 -7.64
N THR A 68 -11.53 15.22 -8.04
CA THR A 68 -11.66 14.86 -9.45
C THR A 68 -12.58 15.82 -10.21
N CYS A 69 -12.21 16.13 -11.45
CA CYS A 69 -13.05 16.89 -12.37
C CYS A 69 -14.33 16.11 -12.71
N ARG A 70 -15.49 16.73 -12.48
CA ARG A 70 -16.79 16.15 -12.85
C ARG A 70 -17.41 16.85 -14.08
N GLY A 71 -16.77 17.94 -14.54
CA GLY A 71 -17.21 18.70 -15.69
C GLY A 71 -16.36 19.96 -15.91
N LEU A 72 -16.50 20.62 -17.07
CA LEU A 72 -15.71 21.78 -17.45
C LEU A 72 -15.84 22.94 -16.45
N LYS A 73 -16.98 23.07 -15.78
CA LYS A 73 -17.21 24.10 -14.76
C LYS A 73 -16.29 23.97 -13.53
N ASP A 74 -15.73 22.80 -13.30
CA ASP A 74 -14.80 22.57 -12.20
C ASP A 74 -13.37 23.03 -12.51
N LEU A 75 -13.03 23.25 -13.77
CA LEU A 75 -11.65 23.53 -14.22
C LEU A 75 -11.00 24.74 -13.51
N PRO A 76 -11.66 25.90 -13.36
CA PRO A 76 -11.03 27.05 -12.70
C PRO A 76 -10.70 26.79 -11.23
N ARG A 77 -11.55 26.01 -10.53
CA ARG A 77 -11.32 25.60 -9.16
C ARG A 77 -10.16 24.61 -9.08
N LEU A 78 -10.18 23.58 -9.93
CA LEU A 78 -9.13 22.55 -9.98
C LEU A 78 -7.78 23.15 -10.34
N TYR A 79 -7.75 24.11 -11.26
CA TYR A 79 -6.53 24.83 -11.61
C TYR A 79 -5.93 25.52 -10.38
N ARG A 80 -6.73 26.28 -9.63
CA ARG A 80 -6.26 26.94 -8.40
C ARG A 80 -5.77 25.93 -7.37
N GLU A 81 -6.58 24.90 -7.07
CA GLU A 81 -6.23 23.87 -6.08
C GLU A 81 -4.92 23.14 -6.45
N ASN A 82 -4.68 22.84 -7.73
CA ASN A 82 -3.45 22.20 -8.18
C ASN A 82 -2.25 23.15 -8.15
N VAL A 83 -2.41 24.40 -8.61
CA VAL A 83 -1.34 25.41 -8.58
C VAL A 83 -0.96 25.75 -7.14
N ASP A 84 -1.92 25.89 -6.24
CA ASP A 84 -1.65 26.16 -4.82
C ASP A 84 -0.93 25.00 -4.17
N ARG A 85 -1.33 23.77 -4.48
CA ARG A 85 -0.61 22.57 -4.02
C ARG A 85 0.82 22.51 -4.57
N GLN A 86 1.00 22.74 -5.88
CA GLN A 86 2.31 22.76 -6.53
C GLN A 86 3.22 23.82 -5.90
N ARG A 87 2.68 25.03 -5.70
CA ARG A 87 3.39 26.14 -5.05
C ARG A 87 3.73 25.80 -3.59
N GLY A 88 2.79 25.22 -2.84
CA GLY A 88 3.01 24.80 -1.46
C GLY A 88 4.09 23.72 -1.34
N VAL A 89 4.08 22.73 -2.24
CA VAL A 89 5.12 21.70 -2.29
C VAL A 89 6.47 22.30 -2.71
N GLY A 90 6.48 23.19 -3.72
CA GLY A 90 7.69 23.84 -4.20
C GLY A 90 8.33 24.80 -3.19
N ALA A 91 7.55 25.29 -2.21
CA ALA A 91 8.05 26.11 -1.12
C ALA A 91 8.71 25.32 0.02
N LEU A 92 8.67 23.98 -0.03
CA LEU A 92 9.36 23.16 0.97
C LEU A 92 10.89 23.36 0.86
N PRO A 93 11.60 23.44 1.99
CA PRO A 93 13.05 23.67 2.00
C PRO A 93 13.79 22.35 1.71
N ILE A 94 13.58 21.80 0.51
CA ILE A 94 14.24 20.60 0.03
C ILE A 94 15.55 21.00 -0.66
N ASP A 95 16.64 20.51 -0.13
CA ASP A 95 17.99 20.72 -0.69
C ASP A 95 18.27 19.63 -1.75
N PRO A 96 18.40 19.99 -3.05
CA PRO A 96 18.57 19.00 -4.11
C PRO A 96 19.86 18.19 -3.99
N GLU A 97 20.92 18.73 -3.38
CA GLU A 97 22.19 18.05 -3.24
C GLU A 97 22.21 17.08 -2.05
N LYS A 98 21.51 17.43 -0.96
CA LYS A 98 21.59 16.71 0.31
C LYS A 98 20.41 15.81 0.60
N ASP A 99 19.20 16.26 0.27
CA ASP A 99 17.98 15.59 0.65
C ASP A 99 17.64 14.39 -0.26
N VAL A 100 16.75 13.56 0.23
CA VAL A 100 16.20 12.41 -0.50
C VAL A 100 14.68 12.47 -0.50
N LEU A 101 14.07 12.23 -1.64
CA LEU A 101 12.63 12.12 -1.81
C LEU A 101 12.24 10.64 -1.98
N LEU A 102 11.56 10.07 -1.00
CA LEU A 102 11.08 8.69 -1.00
C LEU A 102 9.58 8.64 -1.33
N CYS A 103 9.23 8.07 -2.47
CA CYS A 103 7.85 7.91 -2.89
C CYS A 103 7.32 6.50 -2.54
N LEU A 104 6.47 6.41 -1.51
CA LEU A 104 5.78 5.18 -1.10
C LEU A 104 4.38 5.06 -1.71
N ALA A 105 3.94 6.04 -2.47
CA ALA A 105 2.60 6.16 -3.02
C ALA A 105 2.60 6.15 -4.55
N GLY A 106 1.38 6.04 -5.09
CA GLY A 106 1.17 6.23 -6.52
C GLY A 106 1.68 7.58 -7.03
N LEU A 107 2.15 7.60 -8.26
CA LEU A 107 2.78 8.74 -8.93
C LEU A 107 1.76 9.80 -9.41
N LEU A 108 0.60 9.85 -8.79
CA LEU A 108 -0.46 10.82 -9.06
C LEU A 108 -0.66 11.73 -7.83
N GLY A 109 -1.33 12.82 -8.02
CA GLY A 109 -1.67 13.71 -6.92
C GLY A 109 -0.45 14.35 -6.26
N LEU A 110 -0.28 14.16 -4.97
CA LEU A 110 0.82 14.72 -4.20
C LEU A 110 2.19 14.20 -4.66
N GLY A 111 2.29 12.90 -5.00
CA GLY A 111 3.52 12.33 -5.52
C GLY A 111 3.99 13.03 -6.80
N ASN A 112 3.07 13.25 -7.75
CA ASN A 112 3.39 14.00 -8.97
C ASN A 112 3.81 15.46 -8.67
N ALA A 113 3.12 16.13 -7.74
CA ALA A 113 3.47 17.50 -7.36
C ALA A 113 4.88 17.57 -6.73
N ALA A 114 5.24 16.61 -5.90
CA ALA A 114 6.57 16.56 -5.28
C ALA A 114 7.68 16.32 -6.32
N LEU A 115 7.44 15.41 -7.27
CA LEU A 115 8.40 15.11 -8.34
C LEU A 115 8.62 16.29 -9.29
N SER A 116 7.55 17.01 -9.67
CA SER A 116 7.66 18.14 -10.59
C SER A 116 8.20 19.40 -9.91
N ALA A 117 7.93 19.60 -8.61
CA ALA A 117 8.45 20.74 -7.86
C ALA A 117 9.94 20.62 -7.53
N HIS A 118 10.45 19.39 -7.41
CA HIS A 118 11.84 19.11 -7.03
C HIS A 118 12.49 18.13 -8.01
N PRO A 119 12.75 18.56 -9.25
CA PRO A 119 13.25 17.68 -10.32
C PRO A 119 14.68 17.18 -10.06
N ASP A 120 15.49 17.92 -9.32
CA ASP A 120 16.93 17.64 -9.17
C ASP A 120 17.28 16.91 -7.86
N VAL A 121 16.31 16.68 -6.96
CA VAL A 121 16.55 15.93 -5.73
C VAL A 121 16.69 14.42 -6.02
N PHE A 122 17.53 13.74 -5.25
CA PHE A 122 17.64 12.27 -5.35
C PHE A 122 16.34 11.57 -5.00
N LYS A 123 15.81 10.73 -5.89
CA LYS A 123 14.47 10.15 -5.83
C LYS A 123 14.50 8.64 -5.76
N ILE A 124 13.80 8.10 -4.77
CA ILE A 124 13.58 6.67 -4.59
C ILE A 124 12.09 6.36 -4.77
N LEU A 125 11.76 5.42 -5.65
CA LEU A 125 10.41 4.89 -5.80
C LEU A 125 10.31 3.52 -5.14
N CYS A 126 9.35 3.33 -4.25
CA CYS A 126 8.97 2.01 -3.77
C CYS A 126 7.74 1.51 -4.52
N ALA A 127 7.92 0.51 -5.37
CA ALA A 127 6.87 -0.03 -6.23
C ALA A 127 6.62 -1.51 -5.94
N SER A 128 5.36 -1.88 -5.74
CA SER A 128 4.97 -3.28 -5.68
C SER A 128 4.93 -3.90 -7.08
N GLN A 129 5.01 -5.23 -7.15
CA GLN A 129 4.87 -6.00 -8.41
C GLN A 129 3.66 -5.54 -9.22
N LYS A 130 2.52 -5.28 -8.58
CA LYS A 130 1.34 -4.75 -9.26
C LYS A 130 1.57 -3.35 -9.81
N ALA A 131 2.08 -2.45 -8.99
CA ALA A 131 2.34 -1.06 -9.40
C ALA A 131 3.43 -1.02 -10.50
N PHE A 132 4.51 -1.77 -10.32
CA PHE A 132 5.58 -1.90 -11.31
C PHE A 132 5.07 -2.49 -12.62
N GLY A 133 4.30 -3.58 -12.57
CA GLY A 133 3.67 -4.16 -13.75
C GLY A 133 2.65 -3.22 -14.42
N GLU A 134 2.03 -2.32 -13.68
CA GLU A 134 1.22 -1.25 -14.25
C GLU A 134 2.08 -0.15 -14.87
N LEU A 135 3.25 0.11 -14.34
CA LEU A 135 4.18 1.12 -14.82
C LEU A 135 5.08 0.62 -15.97
N THR A 136 5.49 -0.65 -15.96
CA THR A 136 6.49 -1.21 -16.88
C THR A 136 5.94 -2.18 -17.91
N ARG A 137 4.64 -2.48 -17.95
CA ARG A 137 4.07 -3.45 -18.88
C ARG A 137 4.43 -3.13 -20.34
N HIS A 138 5.47 -3.78 -20.80
CA HIS A 138 5.69 -4.02 -22.21
C HIS A 138 4.66 -5.05 -22.67
N GLY A 139 3.81 -4.60 -23.59
CA GLY A 139 3.03 -5.38 -24.51
C GLY A 139 2.56 -6.72 -24.02
N ASP A 140 1.56 -6.97 -23.45
CA ASP A 140 0.55 -7.94 -23.67
C ASP A 140 -0.75 -7.49 -22.96
N ARG A 141 -1.65 -6.97 -23.79
CA ARG A 141 -3.08 -6.88 -23.52
C ARG A 141 -3.58 -6.06 -22.31
N ALA A 142 -2.94 -4.98 -21.91
CA ALA A 142 -3.76 -3.90 -21.40
C ALA A 142 -4.39 -3.23 -22.65
N ARG A 143 -5.49 -3.75 -23.14
CA ARG A 143 -6.42 -3.02 -23.99
C ARG A 143 -6.97 -1.86 -23.15
N PHE A 144 -6.15 -0.83 -22.97
CA PHE A 144 -6.72 0.46 -22.74
C PHE A 144 -7.54 0.75 -24.00
N ARG A 145 -8.83 0.58 -23.92
CA ARG A 145 -9.71 1.25 -24.85
C ARG A 145 -9.36 2.72 -24.67
N PHE A 146 -8.62 3.24 -25.61
CA PHE A 146 -8.40 4.66 -25.74
C PHE A 146 -9.77 5.26 -25.96
N THR A 147 -10.44 5.58 -24.89
CA THR A 147 -11.60 6.45 -25.00
C THR A 147 -11.00 7.81 -25.32
N THR A 148 -11.56 8.47 -26.36
CA THR A 148 -11.31 9.89 -26.67
C THR A 148 -11.31 10.75 -25.40
N SER A 149 -12.09 10.36 -24.39
CA SER A 149 -12.12 10.92 -23.05
C SER A 149 -10.78 10.83 -22.28
N GLY A 150 -10.05 9.73 -22.35
CA GLY A 150 -8.76 9.58 -21.65
C GLY A 150 -7.65 10.43 -22.27
N TRP A 151 -7.63 10.57 -23.59
CA TRP A 151 -6.71 11.48 -24.27
C TRP A 151 -7.03 12.92 -23.95
N LEU A 152 -8.30 13.29 -24.02
CA LEU A 152 -8.79 14.62 -23.70
C LEU A 152 -8.46 14.97 -22.24
N GLN A 153 -8.67 14.03 -21.33
CA GLN A 153 -8.31 14.16 -19.92
C GLN A 153 -6.82 14.53 -19.76
N ASN A 154 -5.93 13.75 -20.34
CA ASN A 154 -4.49 13.87 -20.11
C ASN A 154 -3.85 15.01 -20.88
N ARG A 155 -4.36 15.37 -22.06
CA ARG A 155 -3.73 16.36 -22.94
C ARG A 155 -4.38 17.73 -22.89
N VAL A 156 -5.62 17.80 -22.43
CA VAL A 156 -6.39 19.05 -22.40
C VAL A 156 -6.85 19.36 -21.00
N VAL A 157 -7.61 18.44 -20.37
CA VAL A 157 -8.23 18.72 -19.08
C VAL A 157 -7.22 18.90 -17.95
N GLU A 158 -6.21 18.05 -17.87
CA GLU A 158 -5.20 18.14 -16.82
C GLU A 158 -4.30 19.37 -16.93
N PRO A 159 -3.73 19.72 -18.10
CA PRO A 159 -3.00 20.98 -18.24
C PRO A 159 -3.88 22.20 -17.94
N LEU A 160 -5.13 22.20 -18.43
CA LEU A 160 -6.10 23.25 -18.11
C LEU A 160 -6.49 23.27 -16.61
N ALA A 161 -6.38 22.14 -15.94
CA ALA A 161 -6.55 22.03 -14.49
C ALA A 161 -5.26 22.33 -13.69
N GLY A 162 -4.19 22.81 -14.32
CA GLY A 162 -2.92 23.12 -13.67
C GLY A 162 -2.13 21.91 -13.20
N VAL A 163 -2.37 20.75 -13.79
CA VAL A 163 -1.61 19.53 -13.49
C VAL A 163 -0.43 19.43 -14.45
N GLU A 164 0.76 19.67 -13.93
CA GLU A 164 2.00 19.36 -14.59
C GLU A 164 2.37 17.89 -14.31
N ARG A 165 2.36 17.05 -15.34
CA ARG A 165 2.71 15.63 -15.20
C ARG A 165 4.19 15.41 -15.43
N THR A 166 4.83 14.82 -14.46
CA THR A 166 6.20 14.31 -14.57
C THR A 166 6.25 13.02 -15.39
N ILE A 167 5.23 12.15 -15.23
CA ILE A 167 5.14 10.88 -15.96
C ILE A 167 4.13 11.01 -17.10
N HIS A 168 4.63 10.97 -18.31
CA HIS A 168 3.83 11.06 -19.52
C HIS A 168 3.54 9.69 -20.12
N TYR A 169 2.26 9.38 -20.37
CA TYR A 169 1.86 8.27 -21.20
C TYR A 169 1.91 8.70 -22.66
N LYS A 170 2.87 8.18 -23.43
CA LYS A 170 2.91 8.39 -24.89
C LYS A 170 2.02 7.36 -25.57
N PRO A 171 0.92 7.77 -26.25
CA PRO A 171 0.13 6.85 -27.03
C PRO A 171 0.95 6.39 -28.25
N ARG A 172 0.98 5.09 -28.52
CA ARG A 172 1.52 4.53 -29.75
C ARG A 172 0.38 4.03 -30.60
N ILE A 173 0.22 4.59 -31.78
CA ILE A 173 -0.72 4.08 -32.79
C ILE A 173 -0.10 2.80 -33.36
N ASN A 174 -0.82 1.70 -33.23
CA ASN A 174 -0.39 0.43 -33.84
C ASN A 174 -0.92 0.37 -35.28
N PRO A 175 -0.07 0.26 -36.31
CA PRO A 175 -0.51 0.23 -37.71
C PRO A 175 -1.44 -0.94 -38.07
N GLY A 176 -1.57 -1.94 -37.20
CA GLY A 176 -2.41 -3.13 -37.39
C GLY A 176 -3.85 -3.03 -36.86
N GLY A 177 -4.38 -1.87 -36.59
CA GLY A 177 -5.83 -1.63 -36.48
C GLY A 177 -6.53 -1.93 -35.15
N ASP A 178 -5.92 -2.59 -34.17
CA ASP A 178 -6.62 -3.03 -32.94
C ASP A 178 -6.38 -2.14 -31.71
N GLY A 179 -6.34 -0.84 -31.88
CA GLY A 179 -6.31 0.12 -30.78
C GLY A 179 -4.92 0.70 -30.49
N VAL A 180 -4.95 1.84 -29.81
CA VAL A 180 -3.74 2.56 -29.38
C VAL A 180 -3.09 1.80 -28.22
N ARG A 181 -1.89 1.28 -28.41
CA ARG A 181 -1.09 0.73 -27.31
C ARG A 181 -0.38 1.88 -26.62
N LEU A 182 -0.71 2.09 -25.34
CA LEU A 182 0.09 2.94 -24.49
C LEU A 182 1.39 2.19 -24.14
N ARG A 183 2.49 2.58 -24.76
CA ARG A 183 3.81 2.13 -24.34
C ARG A 183 4.14 2.88 -23.06
N ARG A 184 4.16 2.22 -21.93
CA ARG A 184 4.78 2.73 -20.74
C ARG A 184 6.27 2.75 -20.92
N LEU A 185 6.84 3.87 -20.67
CA LEU A 185 8.24 4.08 -20.91
C LEU A 185 8.97 3.71 -19.63
N GLN A 186 9.61 2.55 -19.66
CA GLN A 186 10.63 2.23 -18.66
C GLN A 186 11.66 3.36 -18.57
N LYS A 187 12.03 3.96 -19.73
CA LYS A 187 12.86 5.16 -19.79
C LYS A 187 12.36 6.33 -18.93
N ASP A 188 11.05 6.60 -18.90
CA ASP A 188 10.54 7.74 -18.11
C ASP A 188 10.69 7.52 -16.59
N LEU A 189 10.69 6.29 -16.11
CA LEU A 189 10.93 5.97 -14.70
C LEU A 189 12.41 6.08 -14.34
N ASP A 190 13.28 5.57 -15.19
CA ASP A 190 14.74 5.65 -15.02
C ASP A 190 15.24 7.09 -15.16
N GLU A 191 14.55 7.92 -15.94
CA GLU A 191 14.84 9.36 -16.05
C GLU A 191 14.33 10.17 -14.85
N ILE A 192 13.30 9.68 -14.14
CA ILE A 192 12.66 10.39 -13.02
C ILE A 192 13.20 9.95 -11.68
N PHE A 193 13.48 8.65 -11.53
CA PHE A 193 13.92 8.05 -10.27
C PHE A 193 15.34 7.54 -10.39
N ASP A 194 16.14 7.95 -9.43
CA ASP A 194 17.53 7.47 -9.32
C ASP A 194 17.58 5.99 -8.89
N VAL A 195 16.60 5.56 -8.07
CA VAL A 195 16.50 4.18 -7.62
C VAL A 195 15.03 3.74 -7.53
N ILE A 196 14.77 2.50 -7.95
CA ILE A 196 13.48 1.84 -7.76
C ILE A 196 13.65 0.64 -6.83
N ILE A 197 12.98 0.66 -5.70
CA ILE A 197 12.86 -0.50 -4.82
C ILE A 197 11.64 -1.31 -5.26
N PHE A 198 11.91 -2.51 -5.77
CA PHE A 198 10.87 -3.42 -6.23
C PHE A 198 10.45 -4.36 -5.12
N MET A 199 9.21 -4.18 -4.63
CA MET A 199 8.68 -4.95 -3.51
C MET A 199 7.87 -6.15 -3.99
N SER A 200 8.26 -7.35 -3.57
CA SER A 200 7.55 -8.61 -3.80
C SER A 200 7.46 -9.44 -2.51
N ASN A 201 6.59 -10.45 -2.47
CA ASN A 201 6.51 -11.34 -1.29
C ASN A 201 7.77 -12.19 -1.13
N SER A 202 8.35 -12.65 -2.24
CA SER A 202 9.58 -13.45 -2.25
C SER A 202 10.84 -12.60 -2.03
N GLY A 203 10.78 -11.32 -2.35
CA GLY A 203 11.94 -10.39 -2.26
C GLY A 203 13.06 -10.68 -3.26
N GLY A 204 12.86 -11.58 -4.22
CA GLY A 204 13.96 -12.08 -5.04
C GLY A 204 13.81 -11.96 -6.56
N GLU A 205 12.62 -11.98 -7.09
CA GLU A 205 12.43 -11.97 -8.53
C GLU A 205 12.31 -10.56 -9.09
N LEU A 206 13.32 -10.14 -9.81
CA LEU A 206 13.25 -8.94 -10.63
C LEU A 206 12.47 -9.24 -11.92
N PRO A 207 11.74 -8.25 -12.46
CA PRO A 207 11.19 -8.37 -13.81
C PRO A 207 12.30 -8.69 -14.81
N ALA A 208 12.04 -9.60 -15.76
CA ALA A 208 13.02 -10.06 -16.75
C ALA A 208 13.66 -8.95 -17.61
N GLN A 209 13.21 -7.71 -17.50
CA GLN A 209 13.67 -6.53 -18.23
C GLN A 209 14.17 -5.41 -17.31
N ALA A 210 14.58 -5.78 -16.09
CA ALA A 210 15.07 -4.81 -15.11
C ALA A 210 16.48 -4.32 -15.46
N GLU A 211 16.62 -3.03 -15.68
CA GLU A 211 17.90 -2.35 -15.85
C GLU A 211 18.44 -1.77 -14.51
N HIS A 212 19.65 -1.24 -14.52
CA HIS A 212 20.65 -1.07 -13.48
C HIS A 212 20.28 -0.41 -12.14
N GLN A 213 19.09 0.14 -11.94
CA GLN A 213 18.74 0.90 -10.72
C GLN A 213 17.62 0.25 -9.89
N ILE A 214 17.34 -1.03 -10.11
CA ILE A 214 16.29 -1.74 -9.38
C ILE A 214 16.87 -2.57 -8.25
N ILE A 215 16.43 -2.31 -7.04
CA ILE A 215 16.78 -3.08 -5.84
C ILE A 215 15.60 -3.98 -5.48
N PRO A 216 15.77 -5.32 -5.51
CA PRO A 216 14.72 -6.22 -5.03
C PRO A 216 14.55 -6.10 -3.52
N SER A 217 13.30 -6.16 -3.08
CA SER A 217 12.93 -6.07 -1.68
C SER A 217 11.70 -6.91 -1.38
N ARG A 218 11.57 -7.35 -0.14
CA ARG A 218 10.27 -7.75 0.41
C ARG A 218 9.41 -6.54 0.69
N PHE A 219 8.11 -6.76 0.94
CA PHE A 219 7.26 -5.71 1.45
C PHE A 219 7.72 -5.27 2.83
N PRO A 220 7.56 -3.97 3.17
CA PRO A 220 7.85 -3.50 4.53
C PRO A 220 7.08 -4.30 5.56
N SER A 221 7.78 -4.69 6.62
CA SER A 221 7.17 -5.34 7.78
C SER A 221 7.36 -4.47 9.01
N ILE A 222 6.30 -4.31 9.81
CA ILE A 222 6.38 -3.60 11.08
C ILE A 222 7.33 -4.30 12.08
N ALA A 223 7.60 -5.59 11.88
CA ALA A 223 8.61 -6.31 12.67
C ALA A 223 10.05 -5.87 12.37
N GLU A 224 10.27 -5.09 11.32
CA GLU A 224 11.56 -4.46 11.01
C GLU A 224 11.82 -3.20 11.87
N LEU A 225 10.83 -2.65 12.56
CA LEU A 225 11.01 -1.51 13.45
C LEU A 225 11.89 -1.90 14.64
N ARG A 226 12.95 -1.12 14.92
CA ARG A 226 13.96 -1.41 15.96
C ARG A 226 13.33 -1.57 17.35
N ASP A 227 12.40 -0.69 17.69
CA ASP A 227 11.74 -0.63 18.99
C ASP A 227 10.27 -1.03 18.92
N PHE A 228 9.92 -1.90 17.96
CA PHE A 228 8.54 -2.27 17.71
C PHE A 228 7.81 -2.76 18.98
N SER A 229 8.44 -3.63 19.76
CA SER A 229 7.88 -4.15 20.99
C SER A 229 7.68 -3.08 22.07
N ALA A 230 8.60 -2.14 22.17
CA ALA A 230 8.56 -1.06 23.19
C ALA A 230 7.53 0.02 22.80
N GLN A 231 7.48 0.41 21.54
CA GLN A 231 6.65 1.53 21.08
C GLN A 231 5.16 1.18 20.96
N PHE A 232 4.85 0.00 20.43
CA PHE A 232 3.49 -0.34 20.02
C PHE A 232 2.80 -1.39 20.90
N ASN A 233 3.56 -2.18 21.65
CA ASN A 233 3.01 -3.25 22.48
C ASN A 233 3.10 -2.96 23.99
N GLY A 234 3.57 -1.79 24.40
CA GLY A 234 3.74 -1.46 25.82
C GLY A 234 4.78 -2.33 26.54
N GLY A 235 5.77 -2.82 25.77
CA GLY A 235 6.87 -3.61 26.26
C GLY A 235 6.62 -5.11 26.30
N GLU A 236 7.67 -5.87 26.59
CA GLU A 236 7.62 -7.34 26.73
C GLU A 236 6.57 -7.83 27.73
N ASP A 237 6.23 -6.99 28.74
CA ASP A 237 5.26 -7.35 29.77
C ASP A 237 3.83 -7.46 29.23
N ARG A 238 3.41 -6.60 28.29
CA ARG A 238 2.10 -6.76 27.62
C ARG A 238 2.08 -7.96 26.70
N LEU A 239 3.16 -8.24 25.98
CA LEU A 239 3.33 -9.45 25.18
C LEU A 239 3.23 -10.70 26.06
N ARG A 240 3.90 -10.72 27.21
CA ARG A 240 3.83 -11.81 28.20
C ARG A 240 2.47 -11.92 28.88
N GLN A 241 1.81 -10.80 29.16
CA GLN A 241 0.47 -10.77 29.76
C GLN A 241 -0.60 -11.20 28.74
N SER A 242 -0.55 -10.75 27.49
CA SER A 242 -1.49 -11.19 26.45
C SER A 242 -1.30 -12.67 26.10
N SER A 243 -0.07 -13.15 26.10
CA SER A 243 0.23 -14.57 25.92
C SER A 243 -0.28 -15.44 27.07
N ARG A 244 -0.22 -14.93 28.32
CA ARG A 244 -0.71 -15.64 29.51
C ARG A 244 -2.23 -15.56 29.70
N ALA A 245 -2.87 -14.49 29.21
CA ALA A 245 -4.29 -14.23 29.45
C ALA A 245 -5.23 -14.93 28.46
N GLY A 246 -4.73 -15.68 27.48
CA GLY A 246 -5.60 -16.40 26.54
C GLY A 246 -6.38 -15.48 25.56
N HIS A 247 -6.12 -14.17 25.55
CA HIS A 247 -6.87 -13.18 24.79
C HIS A 247 -6.32 -12.99 23.36
N ARG A 248 -5.93 -14.07 22.70
CA ARG A 248 -5.55 -13.97 21.29
C ARG A 248 -6.77 -13.70 20.44
N ARG A 249 -6.63 -12.75 19.52
CA ARG A 249 -7.69 -12.29 18.60
C ARG A 249 -7.59 -13.00 17.27
N VAL A 250 -8.72 -13.49 16.79
CA VAL A 250 -8.88 -13.93 15.41
C VAL A 250 -9.77 -12.91 14.70
N ILE A 251 -9.26 -12.31 13.64
CA ILE A 251 -9.90 -11.15 13.03
C ILE A 251 -10.38 -11.49 11.63
N PHE A 252 -11.65 -11.23 11.37
CA PHE A 252 -12.19 -11.24 10.02
C PHE A 252 -12.38 -9.80 9.51
N PHE A 253 -11.67 -9.46 8.44
CA PHE A 253 -11.87 -8.18 7.74
C PHE A 253 -12.92 -8.35 6.66
N GLY A 254 -14.03 -7.64 6.81
CA GLY A 254 -15.11 -7.60 5.85
C GLY A 254 -14.68 -7.13 4.46
N THR A 255 -15.44 -7.51 3.46
CA THR A 255 -15.24 -7.10 2.07
C THR A 255 -16.54 -6.49 1.58
N PRO A 256 -16.54 -5.25 1.07
CA PRO A 256 -17.78 -4.63 0.67
C PRO A 256 -18.37 -5.39 -0.52
N PHE A 257 -19.66 -5.67 -0.43
CA PHE A 257 -20.45 -6.36 -1.43
C PHE A 257 -20.28 -5.74 -2.85
N LEU A 258 -20.12 -4.42 -2.91
CA LEU A 258 -19.91 -3.68 -4.16
C LEU A 258 -18.66 -4.11 -4.95
N LEU A 259 -17.66 -4.73 -4.28
CA LEU A 259 -16.47 -5.25 -4.95
C LEU A 259 -16.72 -6.65 -5.57
N VAL A 260 -17.84 -7.29 -5.26
CA VAL A 260 -18.19 -8.66 -5.65
C VAL A 260 -19.35 -8.67 -6.68
N LYS A 261 -19.32 -7.73 -7.61
CA LYS A 261 -20.41 -7.35 -8.53
C LYS A 261 -21.09 -8.47 -9.34
N ASN A 262 -20.49 -9.65 -9.40
CA ASN A 262 -20.98 -10.75 -10.26
C ASN A 262 -21.44 -11.97 -9.45
N LEU A 263 -21.68 -11.81 -8.15
CA LEU A 263 -22.23 -12.84 -7.31
C LEU A 263 -23.54 -12.33 -6.69
N GLU A 264 -24.56 -13.17 -6.70
CA GLU A 264 -25.83 -12.82 -6.06
C GLU A 264 -25.64 -12.55 -4.57
N PRO A 265 -26.27 -11.49 -4.01
CA PRO A 265 -26.11 -11.10 -2.62
C PRO A 265 -26.37 -12.22 -1.62
N ALA A 266 -27.42 -13.00 -1.85
CA ALA A 266 -27.80 -14.11 -0.96
C ALA A 266 -26.71 -15.20 -0.95
N VAL A 267 -26.20 -15.55 -2.12
CA VAL A 267 -25.13 -16.55 -2.27
C VAL A 267 -23.82 -16.06 -1.60
N TYR A 268 -23.48 -14.79 -1.75
CA TYR A 268 -22.33 -14.22 -1.06
C TYR A 268 -22.45 -14.31 0.46
N ILE A 269 -23.62 -13.93 1.00
CA ILE A 269 -23.89 -13.97 2.45
C ILE A 269 -23.86 -15.40 2.98
N GLU A 270 -24.44 -16.35 2.26
CA GLU A 270 -24.42 -17.76 2.61
C GLU A 270 -22.99 -18.30 2.73
N HIS A 271 -22.16 -18.10 1.69
CA HIS A 271 -20.77 -18.54 1.70
C HIS A 271 -19.94 -17.80 2.76
N LEU A 272 -20.24 -16.53 3.02
CA LEU A 272 -19.57 -15.79 4.07
C LEU A 272 -19.92 -16.31 5.46
N ASN A 273 -21.19 -16.66 5.70
CA ASN A 273 -21.60 -17.29 6.96
C ASN A 273 -20.91 -18.63 7.17
N HIS A 274 -20.80 -19.47 6.13
CA HIS A 274 -19.99 -20.71 6.22
C HIS A 274 -18.51 -20.43 6.58
N GLY A 275 -17.95 -19.36 6.04
CA GLY A 275 -16.59 -18.91 6.40
C GLY A 275 -16.49 -18.45 7.86
N LEU A 276 -17.53 -17.76 8.38
CA LEU A 276 -17.56 -17.33 9.79
C LEU A 276 -17.77 -18.52 10.73
N ASP A 277 -18.60 -19.50 10.35
CA ASP A 277 -18.80 -20.74 11.10
C ASP A 277 -17.48 -21.54 11.17
N TYR A 278 -16.78 -21.67 10.05
CA TYR A 278 -15.46 -22.29 9.99
C TYR A 278 -14.46 -21.64 10.96
N ILE A 279 -14.43 -20.31 11.04
CA ILE A 279 -13.55 -19.62 11.99
C ILE A 279 -13.97 -19.91 13.43
N ARG A 280 -15.27 -19.89 13.71
CA ARG A 280 -15.81 -20.19 15.05
C ARG A 280 -15.43 -21.59 15.52
N GLU A 281 -15.51 -22.57 14.64
CA GLU A 281 -15.19 -23.98 14.94
C GLU A 281 -13.69 -24.21 15.17
N ASN A 282 -12.84 -23.52 14.41
CA ASN A 282 -11.39 -23.70 14.50
C ASN A 282 -10.72 -22.90 15.63
N TYR A 283 -11.43 -21.94 16.24
CA TYR A 283 -10.85 -21.09 17.29
C TYR A 283 -11.73 -21.02 18.56
N PRO A 284 -12.07 -22.17 19.17
CA PRO A 284 -12.88 -22.18 20.38
C PRO A 284 -12.18 -21.43 21.52
N GLY A 285 -12.92 -20.55 22.21
CA GLY A 285 -12.40 -19.77 23.33
C GLY A 285 -11.48 -18.60 22.95
N ARG A 286 -11.34 -18.29 21.67
CA ARG A 286 -10.62 -17.08 21.19
C ARG A 286 -11.56 -15.90 21.07
N ALA A 287 -11.01 -14.69 21.15
CA ALA A 287 -11.74 -13.48 20.86
C ALA A 287 -11.90 -13.34 19.33
N LEU A 288 -13.10 -13.65 18.83
CA LEU A 288 -13.43 -13.51 17.42
C LEU A 288 -13.88 -12.08 17.15
N ILE A 289 -13.25 -11.41 16.18
CA ILE A 289 -13.50 -10.01 15.83
C ILE A 289 -13.95 -9.94 14.38
N TYR A 290 -15.08 -9.29 14.13
CA TYR A 290 -15.50 -8.89 12.80
C TYR A 290 -15.26 -7.39 12.62
N ARG A 291 -14.47 -7.03 11.62
CA ARG A 291 -14.21 -5.63 11.26
C ARG A 291 -14.87 -5.31 9.92
N PRO A 292 -15.99 -4.58 9.92
CA PRO A 292 -16.66 -4.19 8.68
C PRO A 292 -15.73 -3.38 7.78
N HIS A 293 -15.81 -3.59 6.49
CA HIS A 293 -15.10 -2.71 5.56
C HIS A 293 -15.78 -1.32 5.58
N PRO A 294 -15.01 -0.21 5.52
CA PRO A 294 -15.59 1.15 5.57
C PRO A 294 -16.65 1.44 4.51
N PHE A 295 -16.72 0.63 3.47
CA PHE A 295 -17.75 0.73 2.41
C PHE A 295 -18.89 -0.28 2.55
N GLU A 296 -18.91 -1.10 3.59
CA GLU A 296 -20.08 -1.92 3.90
C GLU A 296 -21.24 -1.03 4.34
N LYS A 297 -22.41 -1.29 3.76
CA LYS A 297 -23.61 -0.50 4.02
C LYS A 297 -24.73 -1.43 4.50
N GLY A 298 -24.62 -1.89 5.73
CA GLY A 298 -25.63 -2.74 6.33
C GLY A 298 -25.55 -4.22 5.94
N GLU A 299 -24.52 -4.66 5.18
CA GLU A 299 -24.32 -6.08 4.89
C GLU A 299 -24.05 -6.88 6.16
N ALA A 300 -23.37 -6.30 7.13
CA ALA A 300 -23.07 -6.96 8.41
C ALA A 300 -24.33 -7.41 9.16
N THR A 301 -25.48 -6.70 8.99
CA THR A 301 -26.74 -7.07 9.64
C THR A 301 -27.36 -8.38 9.11
N LYS A 302 -26.85 -8.88 7.99
CA LYS A 302 -27.33 -10.13 7.35
C LYS A 302 -26.39 -11.30 7.63
N LEU A 303 -25.29 -11.06 8.32
CA LEU A 303 -24.30 -12.08 8.67
C LEU A 303 -24.63 -12.71 10.03
N ASN A 304 -24.35 -14.00 10.15
CA ASN A 304 -24.37 -14.66 11.44
C ASN A 304 -23.07 -14.29 12.19
N LEU A 305 -23.13 -13.27 13.02
CA LEU A 305 -22.01 -12.78 13.83
C LEU A 305 -22.03 -13.28 15.27
N ASP A 306 -22.81 -14.34 15.56
CA ASP A 306 -22.85 -14.94 16.89
C ASP A 306 -21.41 -15.35 17.31
N GLY A 307 -21.01 -14.95 18.50
CA GLY A 307 -19.66 -15.17 19.01
C GLY A 307 -18.59 -14.20 18.48
N PHE A 308 -18.92 -13.36 17.49
CA PHE A 308 -18.03 -12.30 17.04
C PHE A 308 -18.35 -10.97 17.71
N ARG A 309 -17.32 -10.26 18.14
CA ARG A 309 -17.44 -8.85 18.49
C ARG A 309 -17.24 -8.01 17.24
N VAL A 310 -18.19 -7.13 16.94
CA VAL A 310 -18.07 -6.19 15.81
C VAL A 310 -17.28 -4.97 16.27
N GLU A 311 -16.18 -4.67 15.60
CA GLU A 311 -15.37 -3.46 15.80
C GLU A 311 -15.49 -2.55 14.56
N ASP A 312 -16.44 -1.60 14.61
CA ASP A 312 -16.68 -0.61 13.55
C ASP A 312 -16.09 0.77 13.93
N ASP A 313 -14.79 0.81 14.19
CA ASP A 313 -14.06 2.06 14.44
C ASP A 313 -13.59 2.76 13.16
N ARG A 314 -13.87 2.17 12.00
CA ARG A 314 -13.46 2.62 10.67
C ARG A 314 -11.96 2.82 10.48
N GLU A 315 -11.16 2.36 11.41
CA GLU A 315 -9.72 2.42 11.30
C GLU A 315 -9.22 1.56 10.14
N VAL A 316 -8.24 2.07 9.42
CA VAL A 316 -7.57 1.33 8.34
C VAL A 316 -6.89 0.09 8.90
N GLY A 317 -7.10 -1.07 8.28
CA GLY A 317 -6.59 -2.36 8.77
C GLY A 317 -5.09 -2.39 9.02
N ASP A 318 -4.31 -1.69 8.19
CA ASP A 318 -2.85 -1.61 8.35
C ASP A 318 -2.44 -0.84 9.63
N LEU A 319 -3.20 0.18 10.06
CA LEU A 319 -2.98 0.88 11.33
C LEU A 319 -3.46 0.05 12.51
N TYR A 320 -4.56 -0.67 12.33
CA TYR A 320 -5.04 -1.62 13.35
C TYR A 320 -3.97 -2.67 13.68
N PHE A 321 -3.24 -3.16 12.68
CA PHE A 321 -2.12 -4.07 12.92
C PHE A 321 -1.03 -3.45 13.78
N LEU A 322 -0.66 -2.21 13.54
CA LEU A 322 0.33 -1.52 14.37
C LEU A 322 -0.05 -1.52 15.87
N ARG A 323 -1.33 -1.36 16.18
CA ARG A 323 -1.80 -1.30 17.58
C ARG A 323 -1.95 -2.64 18.24
N HIS A 324 -2.38 -3.65 17.49
CA HIS A 324 -2.84 -4.92 18.03
C HIS A 324 -1.99 -6.12 17.60
N PHE A 325 -0.85 -5.87 16.97
CA PHE A 325 -0.02 -6.94 16.38
C PHE A 325 0.25 -8.09 17.32
N ALA A 326 0.63 -7.81 18.58
CA ALA A 326 0.95 -8.81 19.58
C ALA A 326 -0.25 -9.66 20.05
N GLU A 327 -1.47 -9.11 19.90
CA GLU A 327 -2.70 -9.78 20.31
C GLU A 327 -3.28 -10.65 19.19
N ILE A 328 -2.83 -10.47 17.94
CA ILE A 328 -3.41 -11.13 16.78
C ILE A 328 -2.82 -12.54 16.64
N GLU A 329 -3.70 -13.53 16.61
CA GLU A 329 -3.37 -14.91 16.30
C GLU A 329 -3.50 -15.21 14.82
N SER A 330 -4.61 -14.81 14.22
CA SER A 330 -4.91 -15.06 12.81
C SER A 330 -5.79 -13.98 12.20
N VAL A 331 -5.64 -13.78 10.90
CA VAL A 331 -6.38 -12.80 10.10
C VAL A 331 -7.08 -13.51 8.95
N TYR A 332 -8.34 -13.16 8.75
CA TYR A 332 -9.17 -13.70 7.68
C TYR A 332 -9.80 -12.58 6.84
N SER A 333 -10.00 -12.85 5.58
CA SER A 333 -10.86 -12.04 4.70
C SER A 333 -11.34 -12.87 3.51
N VAL A 334 -12.33 -12.39 2.79
CA VAL A 334 -12.66 -13.01 1.50
C VAL A 334 -11.51 -12.80 0.50
N SER A 335 -11.10 -11.54 0.28
CA SER A 335 -10.06 -11.21 -0.71
C SER A 335 -9.41 -9.84 -0.46
N SER A 336 -9.31 -9.42 0.81
CA SER A 336 -8.76 -8.11 1.16
C SER A 336 -7.22 -8.09 1.06
N THR A 337 -6.67 -6.97 0.58
CA THR A 337 -5.22 -6.73 0.63
C THR A 337 -4.68 -6.65 2.05
N VAL A 338 -5.54 -6.38 3.04
CA VAL A 338 -5.21 -6.41 4.47
C VAL A 338 -4.69 -7.79 4.90
N SER A 339 -5.28 -8.90 4.39
CA SER A 339 -4.77 -10.25 4.67
C SER A 339 -3.35 -10.45 4.13
N ARG A 340 -3.04 -9.90 2.95
CA ARG A 340 -1.67 -9.93 2.43
C ARG A 340 -0.71 -9.10 3.27
N THR A 341 -1.15 -7.94 3.74
CA THR A 341 -0.34 -7.12 4.67
C THR A 341 -0.07 -7.89 5.97
N ALA A 342 -1.07 -8.57 6.51
CA ALA A 342 -0.91 -9.42 7.69
C ALA A 342 0.11 -10.55 7.46
N LEU A 343 0.02 -11.24 6.31
CA LEU A 343 0.99 -12.25 5.90
C LEU A 343 2.41 -11.68 5.82
N ASN A 344 2.60 -10.53 5.17
CA ASN A 344 3.90 -9.88 5.03
C ASN A 344 4.50 -9.46 6.38
N ASN A 345 3.66 -9.29 7.40
CA ASN A 345 4.07 -9.02 8.78
C ASN A 345 4.27 -10.30 9.61
N GLY A 346 4.23 -11.48 9.01
CA GLY A 346 4.45 -12.75 9.69
C GLY A 346 3.26 -13.25 10.53
N LEU A 347 2.06 -12.68 10.33
CA LEU A 347 0.84 -13.19 10.96
C LEU A 347 0.27 -14.37 10.16
N ASN A 348 -0.38 -15.33 10.84
CA ASN A 348 -1.23 -16.28 10.15
C ASN A 348 -2.35 -15.53 9.46
N SER A 349 -2.42 -15.62 8.17
CA SER A 349 -3.40 -14.88 7.40
C SER A 349 -3.97 -15.71 6.26
N TYR A 350 -5.28 -15.62 6.08
CA TYR A 350 -6.01 -16.51 5.18
C TYR A 350 -7.02 -15.74 4.33
N ALA A 351 -7.15 -16.16 3.07
CA ALA A 351 -8.14 -15.67 2.14
C ALA A 351 -9.12 -16.77 1.77
N LEU A 352 -10.42 -16.49 1.90
CA LEU A 352 -11.51 -17.46 1.69
C LEU A 352 -12.11 -17.41 0.27
N TRP A 353 -11.58 -16.59 -0.64
CA TRP A 353 -12.20 -16.37 -1.95
C TRP A 353 -12.38 -17.66 -2.76
N ARG A 354 -11.59 -18.71 -2.52
CA ARG A 354 -11.73 -20.00 -3.20
C ARG A 354 -12.94 -20.81 -2.73
N CYS A 355 -13.49 -20.48 -1.57
CA CYS A 355 -14.73 -21.09 -1.04
C CYS A 355 -15.98 -20.44 -1.60
N PHE A 356 -15.86 -19.45 -2.50
CA PHE A 356 -16.98 -18.76 -3.12
C PHE A 356 -17.11 -19.14 -4.59
N PRO A 357 -18.33 -19.22 -5.16
CA PRO A 357 -18.55 -19.55 -6.56
C PRO A 357 -18.26 -18.36 -7.49
N PHE A 358 -17.08 -17.79 -7.37
CA PHE A 358 -16.64 -16.70 -8.22
C PHE A 358 -16.38 -17.14 -9.65
N SER A 359 -16.66 -16.28 -10.61
CA SER A 359 -16.35 -16.53 -12.01
C SER A 359 -14.84 -16.67 -12.23
N GLU A 360 -14.44 -17.33 -13.31
CA GLU A 360 -13.04 -17.49 -13.69
C GLU A 360 -12.32 -16.13 -13.82
N THR A 361 -13.01 -15.12 -14.31
CA THR A 361 -12.47 -13.75 -14.42
C THR A 361 -12.17 -13.15 -13.05
N GLN A 362 -13.05 -13.34 -12.07
CA GLN A 362 -12.84 -12.87 -10.70
C GLN A 362 -11.73 -13.66 -10.02
N THR A 363 -11.71 -14.96 -10.19
CA THR A 363 -10.63 -15.84 -9.69
C THR A 363 -9.26 -15.40 -10.22
N LYS A 364 -9.14 -15.13 -11.52
CA LYS A 364 -7.92 -14.57 -12.13
C LYS A 364 -7.56 -13.21 -11.54
N PHE A 365 -8.56 -12.38 -11.27
CA PHE A 365 -8.35 -11.08 -10.64
C PHE A 365 -7.80 -11.23 -9.20
N PHE A 366 -8.41 -12.10 -8.37
CA PHE A 366 -7.94 -12.32 -7.01
C PHE A 366 -6.52 -12.89 -6.97
N ARG A 367 -6.20 -13.89 -7.78
CA ARG A 367 -4.82 -14.41 -7.91
C ARG A 367 -3.84 -13.31 -8.26
N LYS A 368 -4.21 -12.42 -9.19
CA LYS A 368 -3.36 -11.29 -9.56
C LYS A 368 -3.19 -10.27 -8.44
N VAL A 369 -4.23 -10.03 -7.65
CA VAL A 369 -4.19 -9.08 -6.51
C VAL A 369 -3.37 -9.64 -5.36
N MET A 370 -3.53 -10.93 -5.06
CA MET A 370 -2.81 -11.59 -3.97
C MET A 370 -1.33 -11.81 -4.32
N GLY A 371 -1.02 -12.06 -5.59
CA GLY A 371 0.36 -12.30 -6.05
C GLY A 371 0.87 -13.68 -5.67
N ASP A 372 2.16 -13.78 -5.41
CA ASP A 372 2.86 -14.99 -4.96
C ASP A 372 2.70 -15.18 -3.45
N VAL A 373 1.56 -15.71 -3.04
CA VAL A 373 1.29 -16.08 -1.65
C VAL A 373 1.52 -17.60 -1.46
N PRO A 374 1.87 -18.03 -0.23
CA PRO A 374 1.95 -19.48 0.05
C PRO A 374 0.60 -20.16 -0.19
N PRO A 375 0.58 -21.45 -0.59
CA PRO A 375 -0.66 -22.18 -0.82
C PRO A 375 -1.60 -22.19 0.38
N GLU A 376 -1.06 -22.23 1.59
CA GLU A 376 -1.78 -22.22 2.87
C GLU A 376 -2.57 -20.92 3.11
N PHE A 377 -2.19 -19.83 2.43
CA PHE A 377 -2.90 -18.57 2.50
C PHE A 377 -4.31 -18.65 1.89
N GLU A 378 -4.50 -19.50 0.90
CA GLU A 378 -5.76 -19.63 0.18
C GLU A 378 -6.55 -20.85 0.67
N ILE A 379 -7.49 -20.64 1.59
CA ILE A 379 -8.39 -21.72 2.02
C ILE A 379 -9.36 -22.05 0.89
N SER A 380 -9.37 -23.30 0.49
CA SER A 380 -10.25 -23.84 -0.56
C SER A 380 -11.21 -24.93 -0.06
N ASP A 381 -11.05 -25.38 1.18
CA ASP A 381 -11.80 -26.47 1.79
C ASP A 381 -12.06 -26.15 3.26
N LEU A 382 -13.28 -25.79 3.59
CA LEU A 382 -13.72 -25.43 4.96
C LEU A 382 -13.89 -26.65 5.89
N THR A 383 -13.69 -27.87 5.40
CA THR A 383 -13.72 -29.09 6.24
C THR A 383 -12.37 -29.39 6.89
N LYS A 384 -11.32 -28.69 6.48
CA LYS A 384 -9.95 -28.87 7.00
C LYS A 384 -9.54 -27.70 7.85
N PRO A 385 -8.83 -27.94 8.97
CA PRO A 385 -8.34 -26.83 9.79
C PRO A 385 -7.35 -25.95 9.01
N PRO A 386 -7.21 -24.67 9.38
CA PRO A 386 -6.23 -23.79 8.76
C PRO A 386 -4.81 -24.25 9.11
N ILE A 387 -3.93 -24.26 8.12
CA ILE A 387 -2.52 -24.63 8.30
C ILE A 387 -1.76 -23.40 8.77
N ALA A 388 -1.15 -23.48 9.96
CA ALA A 388 -0.28 -22.42 10.45
C ALA A 388 1.04 -22.38 9.64
N TYR A 389 1.52 -21.17 9.33
CA TYR A 389 2.82 -21.02 8.66
C TYR A 389 3.95 -21.48 9.56
N GLN A 390 4.75 -22.43 9.10
CA GLN A 390 5.81 -23.06 9.90
C GLN A 390 7.01 -22.14 10.14
N ASP A 391 7.29 -21.22 9.22
CA ASP A 391 8.47 -20.37 9.28
C ASP A 391 8.12 -18.89 9.11
N ARG A 392 7.58 -18.29 10.18
CA ARG A 392 7.22 -16.88 10.20
C ARG A 392 8.42 -15.94 10.19
N GLN A 393 9.55 -16.36 10.78
CA GLN A 393 10.74 -15.52 10.90
C GLN A 393 11.47 -15.40 9.57
N SER A 394 11.53 -16.48 8.78
CA SER A 394 12.15 -16.42 7.45
C SER A 394 11.37 -15.55 6.47
N MET A 395 10.06 -15.35 6.69
CA MET A 395 9.24 -14.48 5.87
C MET A 395 9.51 -12.99 6.13
N VAL A 396 10.05 -12.63 7.29
CA VAL A 396 10.25 -11.24 7.72
C VAL A 396 11.72 -10.82 7.67
N ALA A 397 12.64 -11.72 8.03
CA ALA A 397 14.07 -11.43 8.13
C ALA A 397 14.84 -11.90 6.89
N GLY A 398 15.89 -11.17 6.48
CA GLY A 398 16.81 -11.62 5.44
C GLY A 398 17.48 -10.47 4.68
N GLN A 399 18.43 -10.82 3.79
CA GLN A 399 19.20 -9.85 2.98
C GLN A 399 18.35 -8.92 2.11
N ASN A 400 17.12 -9.35 1.77
CA ASN A 400 16.18 -8.60 0.95
C ASN A 400 15.07 -7.93 1.78
N SER A 401 15.31 -7.62 3.07
CA SER A 401 14.40 -6.82 3.86
C SER A 401 14.22 -5.41 3.26
N PHE A 402 13.11 -4.78 3.54
CA PHE A 402 12.83 -3.43 3.04
C PHE A 402 13.82 -2.41 3.60
N SER A 403 14.17 -2.52 4.87
CA SER A 403 15.16 -1.68 5.54
C SER A 403 16.54 -1.77 4.85
N ASN A 404 17.00 -2.98 4.54
CA ASN A 404 18.26 -3.17 3.82
C ASN A 404 18.23 -2.60 2.40
N ALA A 405 17.10 -2.75 1.70
CA ALA A 405 16.93 -2.19 0.37
C ALA A 405 16.97 -0.65 0.38
N LEU A 406 16.36 -0.01 1.38
CA LEU A 406 16.42 1.44 1.59
C LEU A 406 17.85 1.92 1.87
N GLN A 407 18.56 1.25 2.77
CA GLN A 407 19.95 1.60 3.06
C GLN A 407 20.85 1.48 1.82
N ARG A 408 20.69 0.42 1.03
CA ARG A 408 21.38 0.25 -0.25
C ARG A 408 21.06 1.38 -1.24
N ALA A 409 19.79 1.79 -1.33
CA ALA A 409 19.36 2.87 -2.19
C ALA A 409 20.00 4.22 -1.80
N VAL A 410 20.05 4.54 -0.51
CA VAL A 410 20.72 5.75 -0.01
C VAL A 410 22.23 5.70 -0.22
N ASN A 411 22.86 4.55 -0.05
CA ASN A 411 24.31 4.39 -0.33
C ASN A 411 24.65 4.65 -1.80
N LEU A 412 23.74 4.42 -2.74
CA LEU A 412 23.97 4.77 -4.15
C LEU A 412 24.06 6.28 -4.35
N LYS A 413 23.25 7.09 -3.63
CA LYS A 413 23.37 8.56 -3.66
C LYS A 413 24.78 9.01 -3.28
N GLU A 414 25.32 8.48 -2.20
CA GLU A 414 26.64 8.88 -1.68
C GLU A 414 27.76 8.53 -2.67
N ARG A 415 27.64 7.42 -3.38
CA ARG A 415 28.62 7.04 -4.42
C ARG A 415 28.56 7.95 -5.64
N VAL A 416 27.36 8.36 -6.05
CA VAL A 416 27.18 9.28 -7.19
C VAL A 416 27.70 10.67 -6.84
N ALA A 417 27.56 11.13 -5.60
CA ALA A 417 28.09 12.42 -5.14
C ALA A 417 29.62 12.46 -5.00
N THR A 418 30.30 11.31 -5.01
CA THR A 418 31.77 11.19 -4.90
C THR A 418 32.45 10.97 -6.25
N LEU A 419 31.71 10.80 -7.33
CA LEU A 419 32.20 10.74 -8.73
C LEU A 419 32.06 12.10 -9.41
#